data_b2eeacc991c8dd4a0ac233ea683cbc0b
#
_entry.id   b2eeacc991c8dd4a0ac233ea683cbc0b
#
_cell.length_a   1.000
_cell.length_b   1.000
_cell.length_c   1.000
_cell.angle_alpha   90.00
_cell.angle_beta   90.00
_cell.angle_gamma   90.00
#
_symmetry.space_group_name_H-M   'P 1'
#
loop_
_entity.id
_entity.type
_entity.pdbx_description
1 polymer ?
#
loop_
_entity_poly.entity_id
_entity_poly.type
_entity_poly.pdbx_seq_one_letter_code
_entity_poly.pdbx_strand_id
1 'polypeptide(L)'
;MSKKKIKISAEHKTKKSINLISDDFLERNLIAEPQNTILCDIAAVFDDQFHYSLKVFNDKLQVFYSPGIEKVTGYKPEEMVKFNLLGRELIVKEDFSNVKKQIYLVESGKVDRAEMVYRIRRKDGQVVWLKEQMRLLNKEDNVKLYIGLIVDVTKFQQIEEKFNNERNELLNKIKARDNFLSILSHDLRAPFSSILGFTEILLSDAVLTDSEKAEYLNYINDSSSNQLRLVNYLLDWSNLQTGRLHIERQRVQAQSLVFNCISALTGNAIRKNIDIKVNVPESLFIEVDERLMTQVITNLVSNAIKFSEENKSISINAARFNSELVEFVVKDEGVGIPENYQNRIFKFDKMFSTRGTKGEKGTGLGLSLVKEIIERHRGEIWFYSKEKLGSEFHFTVPSAKNTILLVENNKTDFLKIEKFILENCPEYKFIGADNGFEAINIVFTQHPALIISSHNLPLMNGVQFVKSILRGDKKFYAPIIAIVESNDESLIKSYHEIGVKSILYKPVDQNLFYKEITHALN
;
A
#
# COMPACT_ATOMS: atom_id res chain seq x y z
N MET A 1 -29.53 46.79 34.96
CA MET A 1 -28.33 47.68 34.90
C MET A 1 -27.15 47.17 35.75
N SER A 2 -26.99 45.89 36.01
CA SER A 2 -25.94 45.39 36.97
C SER A 2 -24.87 44.43 36.38
N LYS A 3 -24.97 43.99 35.16
CA LYS A 3 -24.01 43.05 34.55
C LYS A 3 -22.92 43.69 33.68
N LYS A 4 -23.05 44.94 33.27
CA LYS A 4 -22.03 45.65 32.47
C LYS A 4 -20.90 46.31 33.27
N LYS A 5 -21.11 46.61 34.56
CA LYS A 5 -20.08 47.25 35.42
C LYS A 5 -18.99 46.28 35.93
N ILE A 6 -19.31 44.99 36.03
CA ILE A 6 -18.31 43.99 36.54
C ILE A 6 -17.30 43.60 35.45
N LYS A 7 -17.67 43.64 34.17
CA LYS A 7 -16.76 43.29 33.06
C LYS A 7 -15.69 44.34 32.80
N ILE A 8 -16.01 45.61 32.97
CA ILE A 8 -15.09 46.75 32.78
C ILE A 8 -14.04 46.82 33.91
N SER A 9 -14.39 46.42 35.11
CA SER A 9 -13.42 46.42 36.23
C SER A 9 -12.42 45.28 36.17
N ALA A 10 -12.78 44.15 35.57
CA ALA A 10 -11.86 43.00 35.38
C ALA A 10 -10.85 43.24 34.23
N GLU A 11 -11.28 43.88 33.15
CA GLU A 11 -10.38 44.24 32.04
C GLU A 11 -9.39 45.36 32.42
N HIS A 12 -9.81 46.30 33.28
CA HIS A 12 -8.91 47.36 33.73
C HIS A 12 -7.88 46.89 34.77
N LYS A 13 -8.23 45.91 35.63
CA LYS A 13 -7.27 45.31 36.55
C LYS A 13 -6.26 44.39 35.85
N THR A 14 -6.67 43.69 34.82
CA THR A 14 -5.78 42.84 34.02
C THR A 14 -4.84 43.69 33.15
N LYS A 15 -5.25 44.85 32.65
CA LYS A 15 -4.39 45.75 31.92
C LYS A 15 -3.35 46.44 32.83
N LYS A 16 -3.66 46.77 34.07
CA LYS A 16 -2.73 47.36 35.05
C LYS A 16 -1.65 46.41 35.52
N SER A 17 -1.93 45.10 35.64
CA SER A 17 -0.88 44.13 36.02
C SER A 17 0.01 43.69 34.82
N ILE A 18 -0.37 44.01 33.60
CA ILE A 18 0.44 43.72 32.38
C ILE A 18 1.40 44.89 32.07
N ASN A 19 1.11 46.11 32.52
CA ASN A 19 1.95 47.29 32.29
C ASN A 19 3.04 47.47 33.36
N LEU A 20 3.34 46.49 34.22
CA LEU A 20 4.44 46.55 35.19
C LEU A 20 5.81 46.36 34.57
N ILE A 21 5.87 46.03 33.31
CA ILE A 21 7.12 46.06 32.50
C ILE A 21 6.80 46.81 31.23
N SER A 22 6.88 48.17 31.26
CA SER A 22 6.79 49.02 30.08
C SER A 22 8.05 48.88 29.22
N ASP A 23 7.90 49.01 27.89
CA ASP A 23 9.02 48.94 26.95
C ASP A 23 10.18 49.91 27.29
N ASP A 24 9.86 51.03 27.95
CA ASP A 24 10.80 52.03 28.43
C ASP A 24 11.67 51.54 29.60
N PHE A 25 11.26 50.47 30.29
CA PHE A 25 11.95 49.93 31.46
C PHE A 25 13.13 49.03 31.09
N LEU A 26 13.06 48.39 29.91
CA LEU A 26 14.04 47.41 29.45
C LEU A 26 15.32 47.98 28.87
N GLU A 27 15.33 49.26 28.44
CA GLU A 27 16.52 49.87 27.83
C GLU A 27 17.61 50.31 28.82
N ARG A 28 17.34 50.37 30.13
CA ARG A 28 18.21 51.09 31.03
C ARG A 28 19.05 50.34 32.05
N ASN A 29 18.82 49.02 32.35
CA ASN A 29 19.55 48.39 33.46
C ASN A 29 19.65 46.85 33.40
N LEU A 30 20.40 46.32 32.45
CA LEU A 30 20.82 44.91 32.44
C LEU A 30 22.28 44.81 32.92
N ILE A 31 22.52 44.24 34.10
CA ILE A 31 23.86 43.92 34.61
C ILE A 31 23.94 42.40 34.81
N ALA A 32 24.91 41.78 34.13
CA ALA A 32 25.22 40.36 34.29
C ALA A 32 26.27 40.18 35.39
N GLU A 33 25.97 39.47 36.46
CA GLU A 33 26.95 39.00 37.44
C GLU A 33 27.04 37.46 37.48
N PRO A 34 28.29 36.92 37.52
CA PRO A 34 28.51 35.49 37.58
C PRO A 34 28.60 34.99 39.02
N GLN A 35 27.53 34.46 39.58
CA GLN A 35 27.61 33.65 40.82
C GLN A 35 26.66 32.49 40.79
N ASN A 36 27.15 31.37 40.26
CA ASN A 36 26.76 30.00 40.65
C ASN A 36 27.54 28.99 39.77
N THR A 37 28.85 28.90 39.99
CA THR A 37 29.76 28.05 39.21
C THR A 37 29.36 26.56 39.23
N ILE A 38 28.87 26.06 40.36
CA ILE A 38 28.51 24.62 40.54
C ILE A 38 27.27 24.24 39.71
N LEU A 39 26.24 25.09 39.65
CA LEU A 39 25.05 24.86 38.82
C LEU A 39 25.34 24.98 37.31
N CYS A 40 26.27 25.87 36.98
CA CYS A 40 26.75 26.01 35.58
C CYS A 40 27.52 24.79 35.08
N ASP A 41 28.36 24.20 35.97
CA ASP A 41 29.17 23.03 35.61
C ASP A 41 28.30 21.77 35.43
N ILE A 42 27.26 21.60 36.26
CA ILE A 42 26.31 20.47 36.12
C ILE A 42 25.47 20.62 34.84
N ALA A 43 25.01 21.81 34.51
CA ALA A 43 24.21 22.01 33.30
C ALA A 43 25.02 21.98 31.99
N ALA A 44 26.33 22.20 32.07
CA ALA A 44 27.22 22.07 30.89
C ALA A 44 27.43 20.64 30.42
N VAL A 45 27.06 19.64 31.26
CA VAL A 45 27.17 18.21 30.92
C VAL A 45 26.08 17.77 29.93
N PHE A 46 24.97 18.50 29.85
CA PHE A 46 23.82 18.13 28.98
C PHE A 46 23.65 19.13 27.86
N ASP A 47 23.67 18.64 26.62
CA ASP A 47 23.61 19.45 25.40
C ASP A 47 22.20 19.95 25.04
N ASP A 48 21.17 19.38 25.64
CA ASP A 48 19.76 19.59 25.30
C ASP A 48 18.99 20.41 26.36
N GLN A 49 19.71 21.02 27.32
CA GLN A 49 19.07 21.79 28.39
C GLN A 49 19.89 23.01 28.82
N PHE A 50 19.19 23.98 29.37
CA PHE A 50 19.81 25.12 30.07
C PHE A 50 18.94 25.58 31.22
N HIS A 51 19.53 26.26 32.15
CA HIS A 51 18.83 26.92 33.24
C HIS A 51 19.01 28.44 33.19
N TYR A 52 18.05 29.13 33.77
CA TYR A 52 18.13 30.56 34.01
C TYR A 52 17.77 30.91 35.43
N SER A 53 18.29 32.06 35.92
CA SER A 53 17.81 32.73 37.09
C SER A 53 17.43 34.17 36.77
N LEU A 54 16.30 34.60 37.31
CA LEU A 54 15.75 35.93 37.10
C LEU A 54 15.50 36.59 38.46
N LYS A 55 16.20 37.65 38.75
CA LYS A 55 16.05 38.47 39.93
C LYS A 55 15.37 39.78 39.58
N VAL A 56 14.26 40.07 40.23
CA VAL A 56 13.55 41.36 40.13
C VAL A 56 13.72 42.10 41.44
N PHE A 57 14.34 43.27 41.40
CA PHE A 57 14.60 44.10 42.56
C PHE A 57 14.42 45.59 42.22
N ASN A 58 13.55 46.29 42.98
CA ASN A 58 13.21 47.69 42.75
C ASN A 58 12.97 48.00 41.27
N ASP A 59 12.15 47.21 40.63
CA ASP A 59 11.83 47.29 39.21
C ASP A 59 13.04 47.13 38.25
N LYS A 60 14.18 46.64 38.76
CA LYS A 60 15.32 46.24 37.93
C LYS A 60 15.29 44.75 37.70
N LEU A 61 15.58 44.36 36.46
CA LEU A 61 15.64 42.95 36.02
C LEU A 61 17.10 42.54 35.86
N GLN A 62 17.49 41.47 36.55
CA GLN A 62 18.78 40.83 36.41
C GLN A 62 18.57 39.37 35.97
N VAL A 63 19.09 38.97 34.82
CA VAL A 63 18.92 37.63 34.25
C VAL A 63 20.27 36.98 34.07
N PHE A 64 20.34 35.72 34.44
CA PHE A 64 21.48 34.85 34.16
C PHE A 64 21.01 33.65 33.36
N TYR A 65 21.76 33.27 32.32
CA TYR A 65 21.57 32.06 31.53
C TYR A 65 22.80 31.18 31.58
N SER A 66 22.63 29.87 31.76
CA SER A 66 23.74 28.94 31.63
C SER A 66 24.18 28.80 30.16
N PRO A 67 25.45 28.37 29.92
CA PRO A 67 25.99 28.24 28.55
C PRO A 67 25.20 27.34 27.61
N GLY A 68 24.45 26.36 28.13
CA GLY A 68 23.60 25.46 27.34
C GLY A 68 22.53 26.14 26.48
N ILE A 69 22.21 27.44 26.80
CA ILE A 69 21.21 28.18 26.03
C ILE A 69 21.61 28.34 24.55
N GLU A 70 22.91 28.50 24.25
CA GLU A 70 23.40 28.64 22.86
C GLU A 70 23.11 27.35 22.06
N LYS A 71 23.31 26.18 22.66
CA LYS A 71 23.01 24.87 22.01
C LYS A 71 21.55 24.70 21.72
N VAL A 72 20.68 25.10 22.65
CA VAL A 72 19.22 24.92 22.56
C VAL A 72 18.59 25.97 21.64
N THR A 73 18.96 27.24 21.77
CA THR A 73 18.29 28.36 21.08
C THR A 73 19.06 28.89 19.87
N GLY A 74 20.36 28.62 19.80
CA GLY A 74 21.30 29.23 18.83
C GLY A 74 21.75 30.63 19.17
N TYR A 75 21.31 31.20 20.31
CA TYR A 75 21.71 32.53 20.79
C TYR A 75 22.64 32.40 21.99
N LYS A 76 23.68 33.23 22.03
CA LYS A 76 24.59 33.34 23.19
C LYS A 76 23.86 33.96 24.39
N PRO A 77 24.29 33.68 25.64
CA PRO A 77 23.72 34.31 26.83
C PRO A 77 23.58 35.82 26.73
N GLU A 78 24.63 36.52 26.20
CA GLU A 78 24.66 37.97 26.06
C GLU A 78 23.69 38.51 25.00
N GLU A 79 23.36 37.67 24.00
CA GLU A 79 22.37 38.00 22.99
C GLU A 79 20.95 37.83 23.56
N MET A 80 20.71 36.77 24.36
CA MET A 80 19.41 36.52 25.00
C MET A 80 18.99 37.59 25.98
N VAL A 81 19.97 38.22 26.65
CA VAL A 81 19.70 39.32 27.58
C VAL A 81 19.13 40.56 26.85
N LYS A 82 19.35 40.69 25.54
CA LYS A 82 18.81 41.80 24.72
C LYS A 82 17.34 41.56 24.31
N PHE A 83 16.86 40.32 24.38
CA PHE A 83 15.47 40.03 24.07
C PHE A 83 14.55 40.40 25.26
N ASN A 84 13.42 40.99 24.94
CA ASN A 84 12.42 41.34 25.95
C ASN A 84 11.87 40.10 26.64
N LEU A 85 11.76 40.16 27.98
CA LEU A 85 11.03 39.18 28.76
C LEU A 85 11.46 37.69 28.53
N LEU A 86 12.76 37.41 28.67
CA LEU A 86 13.31 36.06 28.62
C LEU A 86 13.17 35.38 27.25
N GLY A 87 13.30 36.14 26.15
CA GLY A 87 13.21 35.58 24.81
C GLY A 87 11.78 35.19 24.39
N ARG A 88 10.77 35.77 25.00
CA ARG A 88 9.34 35.50 24.65
C ARG A 88 9.00 35.84 23.20
N GLU A 89 9.77 36.70 22.56
CA GLU A 89 9.66 37.00 21.12
C GLU A 89 9.99 35.80 20.23
N LEU A 90 10.73 34.82 20.75
CA LEU A 90 11.09 33.61 20.06
C LEU A 90 9.95 32.57 20.11
N ILE A 91 8.98 32.74 21.02
CA ILE A 91 7.85 31.80 21.20
C ILE A 91 6.93 31.90 19.98
N VAL A 92 6.54 30.75 19.47
CA VAL A 92 5.57 30.64 18.36
C VAL A 92 4.22 31.24 18.82
N LYS A 93 3.61 32.06 17.99
CA LYS A 93 2.43 32.91 18.35
C LYS A 93 1.29 32.14 18.97
N GLU A 94 1.03 30.93 18.50
CA GLU A 94 -0.03 30.06 18.98
C GLU A 94 0.18 29.62 20.43
N ASP A 95 1.44 29.45 20.86
CA ASP A 95 1.79 28.96 22.19
C ASP A 95 1.90 30.08 23.23
N PHE A 96 2.05 31.32 22.77
CA PHE A 96 2.29 32.50 23.62
C PHE A 96 1.21 32.69 24.70
N SER A 97 -0.05 32.50 24.37
CA SER A 97 -1.17 32.68 25.32
C SER A 97 -1.09 31.69 26.49
N ASN A 98 -0.72 30.45 26.22
CA ASN A 98 -0.59 29.40 27.25
C ASN A 98 0.60 29.69 28.17
N VAL A 99 1.76 29.99 27.60
CA VAL A 99 2.98 30.34 28.36
C VAL A 99 2.72 31.52 29.27
N LYS A 100 2.10 32.60 28.74
CA LYS A 100 1.74 33.78 29.54
C LYS A 100 0.82 33.47 30.71
N LYS A 101 -0.15 32.58 30.51
CA LYS A 101 -1.06 32.13 31.57
C LYS A 101 -0.31 31.41 32.70
N GLN A 102 0.60 30.50 32.37
CA GLN A 102 1.38 29.74 33.33
C GLN A 102 2.30 30.63 34.17
N ILE A 103 3.01 31.57 33.52
CA ILE A 103 3.86 32.54 34.18
C ILE A 103 3.04 33.39 35.19
N TYR A 104 1.87 33.89 34.74
CA TYR A 104 0.99 34.67 35.61
C TYR A 104 0.55 33.89 36.89
N LEU A 105 0.33 32.58 36.79
CA LEU A 105 -0.03 31.74 37.95
C LEU A 105 1.09 31.71 38.99
N VAL A 106 2.34 31.64 38.60
CA VAL A 106 3.50 31.69 39.49
C VAL A 106 3.70 33.11 40.06
N GLU A 107 3.64 34.15 39.19
CA GLU A 107 3.80 35.56 39.59
C GLU A 107 2.74 36.00 40.62
N SER A 108 1.51 35.52 40.46
CA SER A 108 0.40 35.82 41.39
C SER A 108 0.44 35.02 42.69
N GLY A 109 1.38 34.07 42.83
CA GLY A 109 1.49 33.19 43.98
C GLY A 109 0.36 32.15 44.08
N LYS A 110 -0.37 31.91 43.00
CA LYS A 110 -1.43 30.88 42.95
C LYS A 110 -0.85 29.47 42.85
N VAL A 111 0.35 29.34 42.30
CA VAL A 111 1.13 28.10 42.26
C VAL A 111 2.60 28.41 42.54
N ASP A 112 3.30 27.50 43.22
CA ASP A 112 4.73 27.66 43.57
C ASP A 112 5.64 27.37 42.37
N ARG A 113 5.15 26.57 41.40
CA ARG A 113 5.87 26.18 40.21
C ARG A 113 4.93 26.10 39.01
N ALA A 114 5.46 26.37 37.83
CA ALA A 114 4.79 26.12 36.56
C ALA A 114 5.62 25.15 35.72
N GLU A 115 4.92 24.30 34.98
CA GLU A 115 5.48 23.46 33.95
C GLU A 115 4.76 23.79 32.62
N MET A 116 5.52 24.04 31.57
CA MET A 116 4.97 24.42 30.29
C MET A 116 5.77 23.80 29.15
N VAL A 117 5.08 23.44 28.08
CA VAL A 117 5.67 22.95 26.83
C VAL A 117 5.23 23.91 25.73
N TYR A 118 6.18 24.41 24.97
CA TYR A 118 5.93 25.40 23.93
C TYR A 118 7.02 25.35 22.86
N ARG A 119 6.73 25.95 21.70
CA ARG A 119 7.64 26.03 20.57
C ARG A 119 8.33 27.39 20.55
N ILE A 120 9.62 27.37 20.23
CA ILE A 120 10.36 28.58 19.89
C ILE A 120 10.95 28.47 18.49
N ARG A 121 11.25 29.65 17.91
CA ARG A 121 12.05 29.75 16.69
C ARG A 121 13.47 30.03 17.06
N ARG A 122 14.39 29.14 16.72
CA ARG A 122 15.84 29.29 16.93
C ARG A 122 16.42 30.36 16.02
N LYS A 123 17.67 30.73 16.29
CA LYS A 123 18.44 31.71 15.47
C LYS A 123 18.61 31.27 14.02
N ASP A 124 18.71 29.98 13.76
CA ASP A 124 18.79 29.37 12.42
C ASP A 124 17.42 29.26 11.71
N GLY A 125 16.34 29.69 12.36
CA GLY A 125 14.97 29.62 11.84
C GLY A 125 14.22 28.31 12.12
N GLN A 126 14.88 27.30 12.64
CA GLN A 126 14.22 26.04 13.02
C GLN A 126 13.26 26.24 14.20
N VAL A 127 12.17 25.48 14.19
CA VAL A 127 11.22 25.44 15.31
C VAL A 127 11.52 24.22 16.18
N VAL A 128 11.75 24.47 17.48
CA VAL A 128 12.04 23.44 18.48
C VAL A 128 11.03 23.49 19.60
N TRP A 129 10.76 22.34 20.20
CA TRP A 129 9.89 22.19 21.36
C TRP A 129 10.71 22.29 22.66
N LEU A 130 10.32 23.19 23.53
CA LEU A 130 10.93 23.36 24.84
C LEU A 130 9.95 22.95 25.95
N LYS A 131 10.47 22.24 26.93
CA LYS A 131 9.80 21.99 28.19
C LYS A 131 10.46 22.83 29.27
N GLU A 132 9.71 23.74 29.87
CA GLU A 132 10.18 24.65 30.90
C GLU A 132 9.53 24.30 32.23
N GLN A 133 10.36 24.24 33.29
CA GLN A 133 9.93 24.20 34.69
C GLN A 133 10.44 25.45 35.36
N MET A 134 9.52 26.31 35.82
CA MET A 134 9.81 27.57 36.49
C MET A 134 9.31 27.54 37.92
N ARG A 135 10.09 28.09 38.86
CA ARG A 135 9.74 28.23 40.27
C ARG A 135 10.11 29.58 40.82
N LEU A 136 9.27 30.15 41.71
CA LEU A 136 9.59 31.31 42.56
C LEU A 136 10.27 30.81 43.81
N LEU A 137 11.53 31.23 44.08
CA LEU A 137 12.31 30.80 45.25
C LEU A 137 12.17 31.74 46.43
N ASN A 138 12.16 33.05 46.21
CA ASN A 138 12.12 34.05 47.28
C ASN A 138 11.14 35.17 46.89
N LYS A 139 10.38 35.64 47.88
CA LYS A 139 9.45 36.76 47.79
C LYS A 139 9.57 37.58 49.06
N GLU A 140 10.63 38.40 49.15
CA GLU A 140 10.77 39.45 50.16
C GLU A 140 10.23 40.77 49.62
N ASP A 141 9.91 41.73 50.48
CA ASP A 141 9.09 42.90 50.15
C ASP A 141 9.51 43.69 48.88
N ASN A 142 10.72 43.50 48.36
CA ASN A 142 11.16 44.13 47.10
C ASN A 142 12.03 43.24 46.20
N VAL A 143 12.17 41.94 46.52
CA VAL A 143 12.99 41.01 45.74
C VAL A 143 12.20 39.78 45.38
N LYS A 144 12.09 39.46 44.09
CA LYS A 144 11.56 38.17 43.58
C LYS A 144 12.67 37.44 42.85
N LEU A 145 12.94 36.20 43.21
CA LEU A 145 13.92 35.34 42.55
C LEU A 145 13.20 34.16 41.92
N TYR A 146 13.26 34.05 40.60
CA TYR A 146 12.77 32.90 39.80
C TYR A 146 13.95 32.08 39.32
N ILE A 147 13.78 30.79 39.28
CA ILE A 147 14.67 29.87 38.60
C ILE A 147 13.88 29.06 37.61
N GLY A 148 14.47 28.72 36.46
CA GLY A 148 13.87 27.89 35.45
C GLY A 148 14.88 26.91 34.85
N LEU A 149 14.40 25.71 34.56
CA LEU A 149 15.08 24.71 33.76
C LEU A 149 14.32 24.56 32.45
N ILE A 150 15.03 24.63 31.35
CA ILE A 150 14.49 24.48 30.01
C ILE A 150 15.21 23.32 29.33
N VAL A 151 14.44 22.40 28.77
CA VAL A 151 14.92 21.21 28.09
C VAL A 151 14.37 21.19 26.68
N ASP A 152 15.22 20.91 25.68
CA ASP A 152 14.77 20.64 24.32
C ASP A 152 14.15 19.25 24.24
N VAL A 153 12.86 19.20 24.01
CA VAL A 153 12.07 17.96 23.91
C VAL A 153 11.63 17.66 22.47
N THR A 154 12.26 18.32 21.49
CA THR A 154 11.88 18.19 20.07
C THR A 154 11.91 16.74 19.58
N LYS A 155 12.99 16.02 19.87
CA LYS A 155 13.12 14.61 19.50
C LYS A 155 12.05 13.75 20.16
N PHE A 156 11.74 14.02 21.43
CA PHE A 156 10.72 13.30 22.17
C PHE A 156 9.32 13.54 21.58
N GLN A 157 8.98 14.79 21.26
CA GLN A 157 7.70 15.15 20.64
C GLN A 157 7.54 14.51 19.24
N GLN A 158 8.59 14.50 18.44
CA GLN A 158 8.58 13.85 17.12
C GLN A 158 8.36 12.32 17.22
N ILE A 159 9.00 11.67 18.19
CA ILE A 159 8.83 10.23 18.44
C ILE A 159 7.41 9.94 18.93
N GLU A 160 6.89 10.75 19.84
CA GLU A 160 5.54 10.61 20.38
C GLU A 160 4.47 10.79 19.31
N GLU A 161 4.62 11.79 18.45
CA GLU A 161 3.73 12.03 17.31
C GLU A 161 3.75 10.85 16.32
N LYS A 162 4.94 10.37 15.96
CA LYS A 162 5.11 9.20 15.10
C LYS A 162 4.44 7.98 15.71
N PHE A 163 4.69 7.70 16.98
CA PHE A 163 4.09 6.57 17.70
C PHE A 163 2.56 6.67 17.77
N ASN A 164 2.02 7.86 18.03
CA ASN A 164 0.57 8.08 18.04
C ASN A 164 -0.06 7.88 16.66
N ASN A 165 0.61 8.31 15.60
CA ASN A 165 0.15 8.11 14.23
C ASN A 165 0.14 6.61 13.87
N GLU A 166 1.22 5.88 14.15
CA GLU A 166 1.30 4.43 13.94
C GLU A 166 0.23 3.68 14.75
N ARG A 167 0.03 4.06 16.02
CA ARG A 167 -1.00 3.49 16.88
C ARG A 167 -2.40 3.70 16.31
N ASN A 168 -2.70 4.92 15.84
CA ASN A 168 -4.01 5.24 15.27
C ASN A 168 -4.24 4.46 13.96
N GLU A 169 -3.21 4.31 13.14
CA GLU A 169 -3.28 3.49 11.93
C GLU A 169 -3.58 2.02 12.26
N LEU A 170 -2.87 1.44 13.24
CA LEU A 170 -3.10 0.07 13.70
C LEU A 170 -4.51 -0.11 14.28
N LEU A 171 -5.00 0.83 15.08
CA LEU A 171 -6.36 0.80 15.61
C LEU A 171 -7.42 0.85 14.51
N ASN A 172 -7.20 1.63 13.46
CA ASN A 172 -8.09 1.69 12.31
C ASN A 172 -8.09 0.36 11.53
N LYS A 173 -6.92 -0.27 11.35
CA LYS A 173 -6.81 -1.61 10.74
C LYS A 173 -7.55 -2.68 11.56
N ILE A 174 -7.44 -2.65 12.89
CA ILE A 174 -8.16 -3.57 13.78
C ILE A 174 -9.67 -3.37 13.67
N LYS A 175 -10.16 -2.13 13.75
CA LYS A 175 -11.59 -1.83 13.60
C LYS A 175 -12.15 -2.27 12.24
N ALA A 176 -11.42 -2.05 11.17
CA ALA A 176 -11.81 -2.50 9.84
C ALA A 176 -11.92 -4.04 9.77
N ARG A 177 -10.96 -4.75 10.38
CA ARG A 177 -10.98 -6.22 10.46
C ARG A 177 -12.17 -6.72 11.28
N ASP A 178 -12.44 -6.12 12.44
CA ASP A 178 -13.54 -6.56 13.32
C ASP A 178 -14.92 -6.30 12.69
N ASN A 179 -15.09 -5.17 12.02
CA ASN A 179 -16.29 -4.88 11.22
C ASN A 179 -16.48 -5.90 10.10
N PHE A 180 -15.39 -6.25 9.41
CA PHE A 180 -15.40 -7.28 8.38
C PHE A 180 -15.88 -8.65 8.92
N LEU A 181 -15.31 -9.12 10.03
CA LEU A 181 -15.72 -10.37 10.67
C LEU A 181 -17.20 -10.38 11.08
N SER A 182 -17.71 -9.22 11.55
CA SER A 182 -19.14 -9.08 11.90
C SER A 182 -20.05 -9.21 10.69
N ILE A 183 -19.71 -8.53 9.58
CA ILE A 183 -20.47 -8.60 8.32
C ILE A 183 -20.42 -10.01 7.75
N LEU A 184 -19.24 -10.64 7.76
CA LEU A 184 -19.07 -12.03 7.32
C LEU A 184 -19.96 -12.98 8.08
N SER A 185 -20.02 -12.85 9.41
CA SER A 185 -20.83 -13.72 10.25
C SER A 185 -22.31 -13.63 9.90
N HIS A 186 -22.78 -12.42 9.55
CA HIS A 186 -24.14 -12.20 9.06
C HIS A 186 -24.37 -12.82 7.68
N ASP A 187 -23.46 -12.56 6.73
CA ASP A 187 -23.60 -13.02 5.34
C ASP A 187 -23.37 -14.52 5.17
N LEU A 188 -22.62 -15.15 6.10
CA LEU A 188 -22.52 -16.60 6.19
C LEU A 188 -23.83 -17.23 6.71
N ARG A 189 -24.50 -16.61 7.69
CA ARG A 189 -25.70 -17.18 8.33
C ARG A 189 -26.91 -17.21 7.41
N ALA A 190 -27.12 -16.13 6.63
CA ALA A 190 -28.33 -15.99 5.81
C ALA A 190 -28.53 -17.12 4.78
N PRO A 191 -27.53 -17.51 3.94
CA PRO A 191 -27.67 -18.63 3.03
C PRO A 191 -27.92 -19.99 3.73
N PHE A 192 -27.22 -20.23 4.86
CA PHE A 192 -27.47 -21.47 5.63
C PHE A 192 -28.87 -21.52 6.19
N SER A 193 -29.44 -20.42 6.67
CA SER A 193 -30.84 -20.36 7.12
C SER A 193 -31.80 -20.66 5.97
N SER A 194 -31.51 -20.17 4.74
CA SER A 194 -32.32 -20.46 3.56
C SER A 194 -32.23 -21.96 3.18
N ILE A 195 -31.03 -22.55 3.17
CA ILE A 195 -30.81 -23.96 2.88
C ILE A 195 -31.61 -24.81 3.88
N LEU A 196 -31.46 -24.55 5.19
CA LEU A 196 -32.17 -25.28 6.23
C LEU A 196 -33.68 -25.13 6.08
N GLY A 197 -34.20 -23.90 5.89
CA GLY A 197 -35.65 -23.67 5.73
C GLY A 197 -36.26 -24.41 4.54
N PHE A 198 -35.61 -24.36 3.36
CA PHE A 198 -36.11 -25.11 2.20
C PHE A 198 -35.97 -26.64 2.38
N THR A 199 -34.91 -27.08 3.07
CA THR A 199 -34.76 -28.50 3.40
C THR A 199 -35.87 -28.98 4.36
N GLU A 200 -36.20 -28.18 5.40
CA GLU A 200 -37.32 -28.49 6.31
C GLU A 200 -38.66 -28.58 5.59
N ILE A 201 -38.92 -27.67 4.63
CA ILE A 201 -40.13 -27.69 3.81
C ILE A 201 -40.17 -28.97 2.97
N LEU A 202 -39.05 -29.36 2.33
CA LEU A 202 -38.97 -30.57 1.51
C LEU A 202 -39.08 -31.87 2.32
N LEU A 203 -38.71 -31.84 3.60
CA LEU A 203 -38.80 -33.01 4.52
C LEU A 203 -40.14 -33.05 5.27
N SER A 204 -40.93 -31.98 5.25
CA SER A 204 -42.25 -31.95 5.87
C SER A 204 -43.25 -32.78 5.05
N ASP A 205 -44.31 -33.28 5.70
CA ASP A 205 -45.41 -34.04 5.05
C ASP A 205 -46.30 -33.14 4.15
N ALA A 206 -45.82 -31.97 3.75
CA ALA A 206 -46.56 -31.06 2.86
C ALA A 206 -46.68 -31.68 1.45
N VAL A 207 -47.89 -31.64 0.89
CA VAL A 207 -48.16 -32.08 -0.48
C VAL A 207 -47.58 -31.02 -1.45
N LEU A 208 -46.34 -31.20 -1.86
CA LEU A 208 -45.65 -30.35 -2.82
C LEU A 208 -45.76 -30.93 -4.23
N THR A 209 -45.99 -30.07 -5.20
CA THR A 209 -45.90 -30.42 -6.61
C THR A 209 -44.43 -30.65 -7.03
N ASP A 210 -44.21 -31.42 -8.09
CA ASP A 210 -42.86 -31.67 -8.60
C ASP A 210 -42.16 -30.34 -9.05
N SER A 211 -42.95 -29.38 -9.50
CA SER A 211 -42.45 -28.03 -9.85
C SER A 211 -41.93 -27.29 -8.62
N GLU A 212 -42.69 -27.30 -7.50
CA GLU A 212 -42.27 -26.66 -6.24
C GLU A 212 -41.05 -27.33 -5.63
N LYS A 213 -40.99 -28.66 -5.69
CA LYS A 213 -39.80 -29.42 -5.24
C LYS A 213 -38.56 -29.00 -6.05
N ALA A 214 -38.68 -28.93 -7.38
CA ALA A 214 -37.59 -28.52 -8.26
C ALA A 214 -37.15 -27.07 -7.97
N GLU A 215 -38.11 -26.19 -7.68
CA GLU A 215 -37.81 -24.79 -7.32
C GLU A 215 -37.06 -24.69 -5.99
N TYR A 216 -37.48 -25.40 -4.94
CA TYR A 216 -36.79 -25.42 -3.65
C TYR A 216 -35.40 -26.05 -3.73
N LEU A 217 -35.22 -27.11 -4.50
CA LEU A 217 -33.91 -27.71 -4.76
C LEU A 217 -32.98 -26.73 -5.49
N ASN A 218 -33.50 -25.94 -6.44
CA ASN A 218 -32.73 -24.89 -7.11
C ASN A 218 -32.32 -23.80 -6.13
N TYR A 219 -33.19 -23.34 -5.22
CA TYR A 219 -32.83 -22.36 -4.19
C TYR A 219 -31.75 -22.88 -3.23
N ILE A 220 -31.80 -24.16 -2.85
CA ILE A 220 -30.77 -24.81 -2.03
C ILE A 220 -29.44 -24.84 -2.78
N ASN A 221 -29.46 -25.27 -4.05
CA ASN A 221 -28.26 -25.33 -4.90
C ASN A 221 -27.63 -23.97 -5.10
N ASP A 222 -28.41 -22.93 -5.40
CA ASP A 222 -27.95 -21.56 -5.57
C ASP A 222 -27.37 -20.99 -4.28
N SER A 223 -28.03 -21.23 -3.15
CA SER A 223 -27.56 -20.81 -1.83
C SER A 223 -26.26 -21.49 -1.46
N SER A 224 -26.13 -22.80 -1.72
CA SER A 224 -24.92 -23.59 -1.47
C SER A 224 -23.75 -23.12 -2.34
N SER A 225 -24.00 -22.85 -3.62
CA SER A 225 -23.00 -22.37 -4.57
C SER A 225 -22.51 -20.96 -4.21
N ASN A 226 -23.43 -20.09 -3.76
CA ASN A 226 -23.07 -18.74 -3.28
C ASN A 226 -22.23 -18.83 -2.01
N GLN A 227 -22.57 -19.75 -1.11
CA GLN A 227 -21.83 -19.97 0.14
C GLN A 227 -20.41 -20.46 -0.12
N LEU A 228 -20.25 -21.44 -1.01
CA LEU A 228 -18.92 -21.94 -1.39
C LEU A 228 -18.06 -20.85 -2.01
N ARG A 229 -18.63 -20.00 -2.85
CA ARG A 229 -17.93 -18.85 -3.41
C ARG A 229 -17.47 -17.88 -2.33
N LEU A 230 -18.31 -17.59 -1.34
CA LEU A 230 -17.95 -16.71 -0.22
C LEU A 230 -16.82 -17.31 0.63
N VAL A 231 -16.87 -18.62 0.94
CA VAL A 231 -15.81 -19.30 1.69
C VAL A 231 -14.48 -19.26 0.93
N ASN A 232 -14.48 -19.59 -0.37
CA ASN A 232 -13.27 -19.52 -1.19
C ASN A 232 -12.70 -18.10 -1.24
N TYR A 233 -13.56 -17.09 -1.38
CA TYR A 233 -13.17 -15.69 -1.30
C TYR A 233 -12.45 -15.35 0.02
N LEU A 234 -13.00 -15.82 1.15
CA LEU A 234 -12.42 -15.60 2.48
C LEU A 234 -11.06 -16.27 2.66
N LEU A 235 -10.92 -17.47 2.14
CA LEU A 235 -9.64 -18.19 2.16
C LEU A 235 -8.58 -17.46 1.32
N ASP A 236 -8.93 -17.03 0.12
CA ASP A 236 -8.01 -16.27 -0.74
C ASP A 236 -7.63 -14.94 -0.09
N TRP A 237 -8.60 -14.22 0.46
CA TRP A 237 -8.33 -12.97 1.18
C TRP A 237 -7.45 -13.17 2.42
N SER A 238 -7.75 -14.19 3.25
CA SER A 238 -6.95 -14.51 4.44
C SER A 238 -5.50 -14.85 4.06
N ASN A 239 -5.33 -15.63 3.00
CA ASN A 239 -4.01 -16.00 2.48
C ASN A 239 -3.25 -14.78 1.93
N LEU A 240 -3.95 -13.86 1.27
CA LEU A 240 -3.40 -12.59 0.81
C LEU A 240 -2.96 -11.71 1.99
N GLN A 241 -3.81 -11.49 2.99
CA GLN A 241 -3.52 -10.64 4.15
C GLN A 241 -2.37 -11.16 5.01
N THR A 242 -2.27 -12.47 5.19
CA THR A 242 -1.19 -13.09 5.98
C THR A 242 0.14 -13.22 5.24
N GLY A 243 0.19 -12.81 3.96
CA GLY A 243 1.37 -12.98 3.11
C GLY A 243 1.70 -14.45 2.78
N ARG A 244 0.80 -15.38 3.11
CA ARG A 244 0.97 -16.81 2.85
C ARG A 244 0.68 -17.20 1.41
N LEU A 245 -0.01 -16.34 0.67
CA LEU A 245 -0.26 -16.57 -0.75
C LEU A 245 1.01 -16.21 -1.53
N HIS A 246 1.71 -17.24 -1.98
CA HIS A 246 2.78 -17.07 -2.95
C HIS A 246 2.13 -16.86 -4.33
N ILE A 247 2.42 -15.71 -4.96
CA ILE A 247 1.99 -15.43 -6.32
C ILE A 247 2.93 -16.19 -7.26
N GLU A 248 2.37 -17.17 -7.95
CA GLU A 248 3.10 -17.96 -8.94
C GLU A 248 2.95 -17.30 -10.31
N ARG A 249 3.79 -16.29 -10.59
CA ARG A 249 3.76 -15.61 -11.88
C ARG A 249 4.26 -16.53 -12.97
N GLN A 250 3.49 -16.61 -14.02
CA GLN A 250 3.83 -17.34 -15.24
C GLN A 250 3.49 -16.50 -16.48
N ARG A 251 4.06 -16.87 -17.62
CA ARG A 251 3.71 -16.29 -18.90
C ARG A 251 2.34 -16.83 -19.33
N VAL A 252 1.38 -15.93 -19.47
CA VAL A 252 -0.01 -16.26 -19.84
C VAL A 252 -0.40 -15.46 -21.08
N GLN A 253 -0.99 -16.13 -22.07
CA GLN A 253 -1.58 -15.45 -23.22
C GLN A 253 -2.87 -14.74 -22.78
N ALA A 254 -2.87 -13.41 -22.93
CA ALA A 254 -3.95 -12.56 -22.44
C ALA A 254 -5.30 -12.90 -23.08
N GLN A 255 -5.31 -13.19 -24.37
CA GLN A 255 -6.53 -13.52 -25.12
C GLN A 255 -7.16 -14.83 -24.62
N SER A 256 -6.37 -15.89 -24.50
CA SER A 256 -6.85 -17.21 -24.03
C SER A 256 -7.41 -17.13 -22.60
N LEU A 257 -6.74 -16.36 -21.72
CA LEU A 257 -7.23 -16.13 -20.36
C LEU A 257 -8.59 -15.44 -20.35
N VAL A 258 -8.77 -14.39 -21.17
CA VAL A 258 -10.06 -13.67 -21.29
C VAL A 258 -11.16 -14.58 -21.83
N PHE A 259 -10.89 -15.37 -22.88
CA PHE A 259 -11.87 -16.28 -23.44
C PHE A 259 -12.29 -17.38 -22.46
N ASN A 260 -11.36 -17.94 -21.68
CA ASN A 260 -11.65 -18.91 -20.62
C ASN A 260 -12.61 -18.31 -19.56
N CYS A 261 -12.35 -17.08 -19.13
CA CYS A 261 -13.22 -16.36 -18.20
C CYS A 261 -14.63 -16.12 -18.75
N ILE A 262 -14.73 -15.69 -20.02
CA ILE A 262 -16.02 -15.42 -20.68
C ILE A 262 -16.81 -16.70 -20.86
N SER A 263 -16.16 -17.80 -21.28
CA SER A 263 -16.83 -19.09 -21.47
C SER A 263 -17.59 -19.54 -20.22
N ALA A 264 -17.02 -19.32 -19.05
CA ALA A 264 -17.68 -19.63 -17.77
C ALA A 264 -18.90 -18.73 -17.47
N LEU A 265 -18.97 -17.51 -18.07
CA LEU A 265 -20.03 -16.52 -17.83
C LEU A 265 -21.07 -16.44 -18.96
N THR A 266 -20.86 -17.18 -20.06
CA THR A 266 -21.71 -17.14 -21.26
C THR A 266 -23.19 -17.38 -20.94
N GLY A 267 -23.51 -18.35 -20.05
CA GLY A 267 -24.89 -18.61 -19.64
C GLY A 267 -25.60 -17.42 -18.99
N ASN A 268 -24.84 -16.59 -18.25
CA ASN A 268 -25.40 -15.40 -17.61
C ASN A 268 -25.60 -14.26 -18.64
N ALA A 269 -24.68 -14.12 -19.58
CA ALA A 269 -24.79 -13.15 -20.68
C ALA A 269 -25.97 -13.46 -21.60
N ILE A 270 -26.15 -14.74 -22.00
CA ILE A 270 -27.27 -15.18 -22.83
C ILE A 270 -28.62 -14.88 -22.16
N ARG A 271 -28.77 -15.14 -20.85
CA ARG A 271 -30.02 -14.86 -20.11
C ARG A 271 -30.45 -13.38 -20.14
N LYS A 272 -29.52 -12.46 -20.34
CA LYS A 272 -29.76 -11.02 -20.48
C LYS A 272 -29.62 -10.51 -21.91
N ASN A 273 -29.37 -11.40 -22.87
CA ASN A 273 -29.08 -11.05 -24.27
C ASN A 273 -27.97 -9.99 -24.38
N ILE A 274 -26.88 -10.16 -23.60
CA ILE A 274 -25.73 -9.24 -23.61
C ILE A 274 -24.70 -9.72 -24.62
N ASP A 275 -24.28 -8.82 -25.50
CA ASP A 275 -23.19 -9.04 -26.46
C ASP A 275 -21.83 -8.74 -25.81
N ILE A 276 -20.90 -9.72 -25.80
CA ILE A 276 -19.55 -9.55 -25.23
C ILE A 276 -18.54 -9.50 -26.36
N LYS A 277 -17.89 -8.35 -26.51
CA LYS A 277 -16.86 -8.08 -27.52
C LYS A 277 -15.47 -8.15 -26.90
N VAL A 278 -14.58 -8.96 -27.49
CA VAL A 278 -13.20 -9.14 -27.04
C VAL A 278 -12.23 -8.59 -28.07
N ASN A 279 -11.41 -7.65 -27.63
CA ASN A 279 -10.41 -6.95 -28.42
C ASN A 279 -9.05 -7.11 -27.73
N VAL A 280 -8.54 -8.33 -27.71
CA VAL A 280 -7.26 -8.69 -27.09
C VAL A 280 -6.37 -9.33 -28.15
N PRO A 281 -5.19 -8.77 -28.45
CA PRO A 281 -4.28 -9.34 -29.44
C PRO A 281 -3.77 -10.73 -29.04
N GLU A 282 -3.69 -11.67 -29.98
CA GLU A 282 -3.15 -13.01 -29.75
C GLU A 282 -1.68 -13.00 -29.32
N SER A 283 -0.92 -12.03 -29.83
CA SER A 283 0.50 -11.84 -29.50
C SER A 283 0.75 -11.18 -28.14
N LEU A 284 -0.32 -10.91 -27.35
CA LEU A 284 -0.20 -10.22 -26.07
C LEU A 284 -0.05 -11.23 -24.92
N PHE A 285 1.13 -11.24 -24.31
CA PHE A 285 1.45 -12.09 -23.15
C PHE A 285 1.69 -11.24 -21.91
N ILE A 286 1.23 -11.74 -20.75
CA ILE A 286 1.34 -11.11 -19.44
C ILE A 286 2.08 -12.03 -18.46
N GLU A 287 2.71 -11.47 -17.43
CA GLU A 287 3.43 -12.21 -16.39
C GLU A 287 2.64 -12.17 -15.08
N VAL A 288 1.73 -13.12 -14.90
CA VAL A 288 0.75 -13.13 -13.80
C VAL A 288 0.53 -14.54 -13.24
N ASP A 289 -0.05 -14.61 -12.05
CA ASP A 289 -0.68 -15.83 -11.54
C ASP A 289 -2.02 -16.02 -12.25
N GLU A 290 -2.11 -17.04 -13.11
CA GLU A 290 -3.27 -17.28 -13.97
C GLU A 290 -4.55 -17.47 -13.16
N ARG A 291 -4.50 -18.19 -12.04
CA ARG A 291 -5.66 -18.46 -11.17
C ARG A 291 -6.21 -17.15 -10.57
N LEU A 292 -5.32 -16.31 -10.04
CA LEU A 292 -5.71 -15.02 -9.45
C LEU A 292 -6.19 -14.03 -10.52
N MET A 293 -5.57 -14.04 -11.70
CA MET A 293 -6.00 -13.17 -12.79
C MET A 293 -7.34 -13.60 -13.39
N THR A 294 -7.59 -14.91 -13.49
CA THR A 294 -8.92 -15.45 -13.80
C THR A 294 -9.98 -14.91 -12.85
N GLN A 295 -9.67 -14.84 -11.56
CA GLN A 295 -10.59 -14.29 -10.55
C GLN A 295 -10.84 -12.79 -10.75
N VAL A 296 -9.80 -12.01 -11.10
CA VAL A 296 -9.93 -10.57 -11.42
C VAL A 296 -10.88 -10.36 -12.61
N ILE A 297 -10.59 -11.00 -13.74
CA ILE A 297 -11.37 -10.83 -14.97
C ILE A 297 -12.81 -11.31 -14.77
N THR A 298 -12.99 -12.50 -14.14
CA THR A 298 -14.32 -13.04 -13.84
C THR A 298 -15.13 -12.10 -12.95
N ASN A 299 -14.53 -11.50 -11.92
CA ASN A 299 -15.22 -10.53 -11.06
C ASN A 299 -15.66 -9.28 -11.84
N LEU A 300 -14.77 -8.70 -12.66
CA LEU A 300 -15.11 -7.49 -13.42
C LEU A 300 -16.18 -7.76 -14.49
N VAL A 301 -16.05 -8.85 -15.25
CA VAL A 301 -17.02 -9.24 -16.30
C VAL A 301 -18.37 -9.64 -15.68
N SER A 302 -18.35 -10.38 -14.58
CA SER A 302 -19.59 -10.75 -13.87
C SER A 302 -20.31 -9.51 -13.33
N ASN A 303 -19.59 -8.51 -12.82
CA ASN A 303 -20.15 -7.22 -12.41
C ASN A 303 -20.74 -6.47 -13.61
N ALA A 304 -20.04 -6.41 -14.74
CA ALA A 304 -20.53 -5.81 -15.97
C ALA A 304 -21.85 -6.45 -16.43
N ILE A 305 -21.94 -7.80 -16.45
CA ILE A 305 -23.19 -8.52 -16.79
C ILE A 305 -24.29 -8.22 -15.75
N LYS A 306 -23.95 -8.23 -14.47
CA LYS A 306 -24.91 -8.02 -13.37
C LYS A 306 -25.57 -6.65 -13.42
N PHE A 307 -24.81 -5.60 -13.74
CA PHE A 307 -25.26 -4.20 -13.72
C PHE A 307 -25.68 -3.67 -15.09
N SER A 308 -25.52 -4.43 -16.15
CA SER A 308 -26.08 -4.11 -17.47
C SER A 308 -27.54 -4.55 -17.57
N GLU A 309 -28.31 -3.74 -18.30
CA GLU A 309 -29.67 -4.08 -18.70
C GLU A 309 -29.64 -5.08 -19.87
N GLU A 310 -30.81 -5.60 -20.25
CA GLU A 310 -30.95 -6.51 -21.39
C GLU A 310 -30.59 -5.82 -22.70
N ASN A 311 -30.07 -6.59 -23.67
CA ASN A 311 -29.72 -6.13 -25.02
C ASN A 311 -28.60 -5.06 -25.05
N LYS A 312 -27.75 -5.02 -24.01
CA LYS A 312 -26.58 -4.15 -23.92
C LYS A 312 -25.32 -4.86 -24.38
N SER A 313 -24.23 -4.10 -24.51
CA SER A 313 -22.91 -4.63 -24.87
C SER A 313 -21.90 -4.45 -23.75
N ILE A 314 -20.97 -5.39 -23.68
CA ILE A 314 -19.78 -5.33 -22.83
C ILE A 314 -18.57 -5.49 -23.72
N SER A 315 -17.57 -4.64 -23.56
CA SER A 315 -16.30 -4.78 -24.28
C SER A 315 -15.14 -5.04 -23.33
N ILE A 316 -14.27 -5.97 -23.73
CA ILE A 316 -13.03 -6.29 -23.02
C ILE A 316 -11.89 -6.02 -23.97
N ASN A 317 -11.06 -5.04 -23.65
CA ASN A 317 -9.92 -4.64 -24.44
C ASN A 317 -8.64 -4.86 -23.66
N ALA A 318 -7.55 -5.24 -24.31
CA ALA A 318 -6.22 -5.24 -23.72
C ALA A 318 -5.18 -4.73 -24.72
N ALA A 319 -4.26 -3.90 -24.23
CA ALA A 319 -3.19 -3.34 -25.02
C ALA A 319 -1.94 -3.07 -24.17
N ARG A 320 -0.79 -2.88 -24.79
CA ARG A 320 0.41 -2.43 -24.08
C ARG A 320 0.18 -1.01 -23.57
N PHE A 321 0.29 -0.82 -22.25
CA PHE A 321 0.23 0.49 -21.60
C PHE A 321 1.58 1.22 -21.74
N ASN A 322 2.67 0.48 -21.52
CA ASN A 322 4.04 0.91 -21.74
C ASN A 322 4.94 -0.31 -21.98
N SER A 323 6.27 -0.14 -21.91
CA SER A 323 7.24 -1.23 -22.10
C SER A 323 7.14 -2.37 -21.07
N GLU A 324 6.57 -2.11 -19.87
CA GLU A 324 6.56 -3.04 -18.75
C GLU A 324 5.15 -3.52 -18.36
N LEU A 325 4.12 -2.79 -18.76
CA LEU A 325 2.74 -3.02 -18.33
C LEU A 325 1.79 -3.20 -19.52
N VAL A 326 0.80 -4.05 -19.32
CA VAL A 326 -0.37 -4.24 -20.17
C VAL A 326 -1.58 -3.70 -19.42
N GLU A 327 -2.40 -2.91 -20.07
CA GLU A 327 -3.69 -2.43 -19.60
C GLU A 327 -4.82 -3.32 -20.11
N PHE A 328 -5.72 -3.66 -19.20
CA PHE A 328 -7.02 -4.26 -19.50
C PHE A 328 -8.12 -3.27 -19.20
N VAL A 329 -9.12 -3.23 -20.07
CA VAL A 329 -10.29 -2.38 -19.93
C VAL A 329 -11.55 -3.23 -20.06
N VAL A 330 -12.38 -3.24 -19.02
CA VAL A 330 -13.71 -3.86 -19.04
C VAL A 330 -14.74 -2.74 -18.98
N LYS A 331 -15.47 -2.56 -20.08
CA LYS A 331 -16.47 -1.51 -20.24
C LYS A 331 -17.86 -2.10 -20.38
N ASP A 332 -18.81 -1.57 -19.62
CA ASP A 332 -20.23 -1.90 -19.68
C ASP A 332 -21.08 -0.67 -20.02
N GLU A 333 -22.26 -0.93 -20.57
CA GLU A 333 -23.33 0.07 -20.83
C GLU A 333 -24.44 -0.06 -19.77
N GLY A 334 -24.05 -0.32 -18.52
CA GLY A 334 -24.99 -0.55 -17.43
C GLY A 334 -25.49 0.70 -16.74
N VAL A 335 -26.02 0.50 -15.53
CA VAL A 335 -26.60 1.58 -14.72
C VAL A 335 -25.58 2.60 -14.20
N GLY A 336 -24.29 2.30 -14.28
CA GLY A 336 -23.22 3.14 -13.75
C GLY A 336 -23.17 3.17 -12.22
N ILE A 337 -22.21 3.94 -11.68
CA ILE A 337 -21.97 4.06 -10.25
C ILE A 337 -22.21 5.50 -9.82
N PRO A 338 -23.20 5.77 -8.93
CA PRO A 338 -23.44 7.09 -8.40
C PRO A 338 -22.21 7.69 -7.69
N GLU A 339 -21.98 8.99 -7.84
CA GLU A 339 -20.78 9.70 -7.41
C GLU A 339 -20.47 9.53 -5.90
N ASN A 340 -21.52 9.52 -5.06
CA ASN A 340 -21.40 9.33 -3.61
C ASN A 340 -20.86 7.95 -3.18
N TYR A 341 -20.88 6.96 -4.08
CA TYR A 341 -20.35 5.61 -3.84
C TYR A 341 -18.98 5.36 -4.46
N GLN A 342 -18.57 6.15 -5.44
CA GLN A 342 -17.33 5.94 -6.20
C GLN A 342 -16.09 5.87 -5.30
N ASN A 343 -16.02 6.69 -4.25
CA ASN A 343 -14.90 6.68 -3.28
C ASN A 343 -14.85 5.44 -2.36
N ARG A 344 -15.82 4.53 -2.48
CA ARG A 344 -15.99 3.38 -1.55
C ARG A 344 -15.88 2.02 -2.21
N ILE A 345 -16.01 1.91 -3.53
CA ILE A 345 -16.14 0.62 -4.22
C ILE A 345 -14.94 -0.31 -4.08
N PHE A 346 -13.75 0.25 -3.83
CA PHE A 346 -12.52 -0.52 -3.56
C PHE A 346 -12.19 -0.62 -2.06
N LYS A 347 -12.98 0.03 -1.18
CA LYS A 347 -12.69 0.03 0.26
C LYS A 347 -13.32 -1.17 0.93
N PHE A 348 -12.50 -1.85 1.69
CA PHE A 348 -12.85 -3.06 2.40
C PHE A 348 -13.74 -2.82 3.65
N ASP A 349 -13.56 -1.68 4.31
CA ASP A 349 -14.21 -1.31 5.56
C ASP A 349 -15.68 -0.87 5.42
N LYS A 350 -16.13 -0.68 4.18
CA LYS A 350 -17.49 -0.24 3.86
C LYS A 350 -18.05 -1.08 2.72
N MET A 351 -18.35 -2.35 3.04
CA MET A 351 -18.98 -3.23 2.07
C MET A 351 -20.17 -2.56 1.39
N PHE A 352 -19.99 -2.26 0.12
CA PHE A 352 -21.01 -1.68 -0.72
C PHE A 352 -21.49 -2.74 -1.71
N SER A 353 -22.74 -3.17 -1.55
CA SER A 353 -23.37 -4.05 -2.50
C SER A 353 -24.75 -3.53 -2.87
N THR A 354 -24.97 -3.36 -4.16
CA THR A 354 -26.30 -3.09 -4.72
C THR A 354 -26.82 -4.34 -5.42
N ARG A 355 -28.15 -4.42 -5.51
CA ARG A 355 -28.78 -5.45 -6.34
C ARG A 355 -28.51 -5.15 -7.81
N GLY A 356 -28.26 -6.21 -8.59
CA GLY A 356 -28.16 -6.11 -10.03
C GLY A 356 -29.51 -5.77 -10.69
N THR A 357 -29.50 -5.55 -12.00
CA THR A 357 -30.68 -5.13 -12.78
C THR A 357 -31.81 -6.14 -12.77
N LYS A 358 -31.53 -7.43 -12.51
CA LYS A 358 -32.52 -8.50 -12.29
C LYS A 358 -32.62 -8.96 -10.82
N GLY A 359 -32.19 -8.13 -9.88
CA GLY A 359 -32.26 -8.43 -8.44
C GLY A 359 -31.13 -9.32 -7.92
N GLU A 360 -30.07 -9.56 -8.72
CA GLU A 360 -28.92 -10.37 -8.32
C GLU A 360 -28.22 -9.75 -7.11
N LYS A 361 -28.03 -10.54 -6.06
CA LYS A 361 -27.28 -10.10 -4.88
C LYS A 361 -25.76 -10.19 -5.14
N GLY A 362 -25.01 -9.23 -4.63
CA GLY A 362 -23.56 -9.25 -4.61
C GLY A 362 -23.02 -9.32 -3.18
N THR A 363 -21.84 -9.89 -3.00
CA THR A 363 -21.18 -9.94 -1.68
C THR A 363 -20.56 -8.59 -1.29
N GLY A 364 -20.35 -7.65 -2.24
CA GLY A 364 -19.65 -6.40 -2.01
C GLY A 364 -18.13 -6.55 -1.82
N LEU A 365 -17.61 -7.76 -1.93
CA LEU A 365 -16.20 -8.10 -1.65
C LEU A 365 -15.33 -8.21 -2.91
N GLY A 366 -15.95 -8.38 -4.09
CA GLY A 366 -15.24 -8.69 -5.33
C GLY A 366 -14.24 -7.61 -5.75
N LEU A 367 -14.63 -6.34 -5.74
CA LEU A 367 -13.77 -5.24 -6.21
C LEU A 367 -12.60 -4.95 -5.25
N SER A 368 -12.77 -5.13 -3.95
CA SER A 368 -11.67 -4.98 -2.99
C SER A 368 -10.62 -6.09 -3.15
N LEU A 369 -11.05 -7.33 -3.44
CA LEU A 369 -10.15 -8.43 -3.77
C LEU A 369 -9.43 -8.19 -5.10
N VAL A 370 -10.15 -7.73 -6.12
CA VAL A 370 -9.56 -7.37 -7.42
C VAL A 370 -8.43 -6.37 -7.22
N LYS A 371 -8.65 -5.33 -6.43
CA LYS A 371 -7.62 -4.33 -6.13
C LYS A 371 -6.39 -4.96 -5.45
N GLU A 372 -6.58 -5.75 -4.42
CA GLU A 372 -5.49 -6.41 -3.70
C GLU A 372 -4.67 -7.35 -4.62
N ILE A 373 -5.35 -8.13 -5.49
CA ILE A 373 -4.68 -9.01 -6.45
C ILE A 373 -3.84 -8.19 -7.43
N ILE A 374 -4.38 -7.11 -7.99
CA ILE A 374 -3.69 -6.25 -8.95
C ILE A 374 -2.48 -5.57 -8.31
N GLU A 375 -2.64 -4.97 -7.13
CA GLU A 375 -1.54 -4.33 -6.40
C GLU A 375 -0.40 -5.31 -6.09
N ARG A 376 -0.72 -6.55 -5.73
CA ARG A 376 0.29 -7.60 -5.53
C ARG A 376 0.96 -8.06 -6.82
N HIS A 377 0.32 -7.91 -7.95
CA HIS A 377 0.93 -8.08 -9.27
C HIS A 377 1.74 -6.86 -9.72
N ARG A 378 1.89 -5.82 -8.87
CA ARG A 378 2.56 -4.54 -9.17
C ARG A 378 1.84 -3.73 -10.26
N GLY A 379 0.54 -3.91 -10.38
CA GLY A 379 -0.34 -3.14 -11.23
C GLY A 379 -1.15 -2.12 -10.44
N GLU A 380 -1.95 -1.36 -11.16
CA GLU A 380 -2.90 -0.39 -10.64
C GLU A 380 -4.29 -0.67 -11.18
N ILE A 381 -5.34 -0.30 -10.45
CA ILE A 381 -6.72 -0.37 -10.89
C ILE A 381 -7.42 0.96 -10.65
N TRP A 382 -8.17 1.41 -11.65
CA TRP A 382 -9.02 2.60 -11.59
C TRP A 382 -10.28 2.38 -12.43
N PHE A 383 -11.21 3.34 -12.42
CA PHE A 383 -12.42 3.27 -13.20
C PHE A 383 -12.94 4.64 -13.55
N TYR A 384 -13.74 4.68 -14.60
CA TYR A 384 -14.59 5.81 -14.96
C TYR A 384 -16.04 5.31 -15.00
N SER A 385 -16.94 6.04 -14.37
CA SER A 385 -18.35 5.67 -14.36
C SER A 385 -19.24 6.90 -14.23
N LYS A 386 -20.34 6.85 -14.94
CA LYS A 386 -21.39 7.86 -14.83
C LYS A 386 -22.73 7.17 -14.75
N GLU A 387 -23.55 7.60 -13.79
CA GLU A 387 -24.88 7.05 -13.58
C GLU A 387 -25.69 7.05 -14.89
N LYS A 388 -26.32 5.91 -15.21
CA LYS A 388 -27.08 5.61 -16.43
C LYS A 388 -26.27 5.58 -17.75
N LEU A 389 -24.96 5.68 -17.69
CA LEU A 389 -24.08 5.62 -18.87
C LEU A 389 -23.12 4.44 -18.85
N GLY A 390 -23.09 3.66 -17.76
CA GLY A 390 -22.22 2.51 -17.59
C GLY A 390 -20.93 2.81 -16.84
N SER A 391 -20.06 1.82 -16.81
CA SER A 391 -18.75 1.88 -16.14
C SER A 391 -17.65 1.32 -17.02
N GLU A 392 -16.45 1.82 -16.82
CA GLU A 392 -15.25 1.40 -17.50
C GLU A 392 -14.17 1.16 -16.45
N PHE A 393 -13.83 -0.11 -16.21
CA PHE A 393 -12.80 -0.52 -15.25
C PHE A 393 -11.49 -0.78 -15.97
N HIS A 394 -10.45 -0.14 -15.52
CA HIS A 394 -9.09 -0.24 -16.04
C HIS A 394 -8.19 -0.91 -15.02
N PHE A 395 -7.33 -1.81 -15.43
CA PHE A 395 -6.27 -2.31 -14.59
C PHE A 395 -5.01 -2.62 -15.39
N THR A 396 -3.86 -2.51 -14.75
CA THR A 396 -2.58 -2.85 -15.36
C THR A 396 -1.96 -4.08 -14.70
N VAL A 397 -1.21 -4.84 -15.50
CA VAL A 397 -0.43 -5.99 -15.05
C VAL A 397 0.92 -6.03 -15.78
N PRO A 398 1.95 -6.70 -15.24
CA PRO A 398 3.24 -6.83 -15.90
C PRO A 398 3.11 -7.51 -17.28
N SER A 399 3.71 -6.89 -18.28
CA SER A 399 3.89 -7.50 -19.61
C SER A 399 4.90 -8.63 -19.51
N ALA A 400 4.62 -9.77 -20.12
CA ALA A 400 5.61 -10.81 -20.25
C ALA A 400 6.76 -10.35 -21.16
N LYS A 401 7.98 -10.68 -20.78
CA LYS A 401 9.15 -10.38 -21.58
C LYS A 401 9.18 -11.28 -22.80
N ASN A 402 9.32 -10.69 -23.98
CA ASN A 402 9.50 -11.40 -25.22
C ASN A 402 11.00 -11.61 -25.48
N THR A 403 11.62 -12.54 -24.73
CA THR A 403 13.05 -12.84 -24.86
C THR A 403 13.25 -14.32 -25.11
N ILE A 404 14.05 -14.69 -26.08
CA ILE A 404 14.51 -16.07 -26.32
C ILE A 404 15.97 -16.16 -25.86
N LEU A 405 16.24 -17.09 -24.96
CA LEU A 405 17.59 -17.41 -24.50
C LEU A 405 18.11 -18.62 -25.27
N LEU A 406 19.25 -18.48 -25.95
CA LEU A 406 20.02 -19.57 -26.54
C LEU A 406 21.24 -19.86 -25.67
N VAL A 407 21.39 -21.13 -25.25
CA VAL A 407 22.56 -21.62 -24.52
C VAL A 407 23.31 -22.59 -25.43
N GLU A 408 24.38 -22.14 -26.04
CA GLU A 408 25.19 -22.91 -26.99
C GLU A 408 26.64 -22.42 -26.95
N ASN A 409 27.59 -23.32 -26.77
CA ASN A 409 29.02 -23.00 -26.73
C ASN A 409 29.73 -23.15 -28.09
N ASN A 410 29.15 -23.87 -29.05
CA ASN A 410 29.71 -23.98 -30.39
C ASN A 410 29.33 -22.71 -31.18
N LYS A 411 30.32 -21.88 -31.51
CA LYS A 411 30.14 -20.62 -32.21
C LYS A 411 29.43 -20.77 -33.57
N THR A 412 29.70 -21.86 -34.28
CA THR A 412 29.07 -22.09 -35.61
C THR A 412 27.58 -22.38 -35.49
N ASP A 413 27.22 -23.24 -34.56
CA ASP A 413 25.81 -23.58 -34.27
C ASP A 413 25.08 -22.40 -33.64
N PHE A 414 25.73 -21.69 -32.74
CA PHE A 414 25.20 -20.46 -32.13
C PHE A 414 24.78 -19.46 -33.19
N LEU A 415 25.70 -19.10 -34.11
CA LEU A 415 25.43 -18.12 -35.19
C LEU A 415 24.31 -18.57 -36.16
N LYS A 416 24.23 -19.89 -36.45
CA LYS A 416 23.16 -20.44 -37.28
C LYS A 416 21.81 -20.30 -36.63
N ILE A 417 21.71 -20.65 -35.34
CA ILE A 417 20.48 -20.62 -34.57
C ILE A 417 20.07 -19.16 -34.29
N GLU A 418 21.02 -18.29 -33.90
CA GLU A 418 20.79 -16.86 -33.73
C GLU A 418 20.19 -16.23 -35.00
N LYS A 419 20.83 -16.43 -36.15
CA LYS A 419 20.34 -15.92 -37.41
C LYS A 419 18.92 -16.42 -37.69
N PHE A 420 18.66 -17.70 -37.48
CA PHE A 420 17.34 -18.29 -37.67
C PHE A 420 16.28 -17.65 -36.78
N ILE A 421 16.58 -17.42 -35.49
CA ILE A 421 15.67 -16.80 -34.53
C ILE A 421 15.38 -15.34 -34.93
N LEU A 422 16.41 -14.57 -35.29
CA LEU A 422 16.27 -13.18 -35.67
C LEU A 422 15.44 -12.99 -36.94
N GLU A 423 15.54 -13.93 -37.90
CA GLU A 423 14.80 -13.90 -39.15
C GLU A 423 13.34 -14.35 -38.99
N ASN A 424 13.06 -15.32 -38.11
CA ASN A 424 11.74 -15.96 -38.01
C ASN A 424 10.92 -15.53 -36.78
N CYS A 425 11.54 -14.91 -35.78
CA CYS A 425 10.90 -14.45 -34.55
C CYS A 425 11.29 -12.99 -34.22
N PRO A 426 11.08 -12.02 -35.13
CA PRO A 426 11.57 -10.65 -34.97
C PRO A 426 10.95 -9.89 -33.82
N GLU A 427 9.81 -10.34 -33.30
CA GLU A 427 9.12 -9.79 -32.11
C GLU A 427 9.78 -10.18 -30.79
N TYR A 428 10.72 -11.15 -30.80
CA TYR A 428 11.45 -11.59 -29.63
C TYR A 428 12.86 -11.02 -29.58
N LYS A 429 13.25 -10.53 -28.38
CA LYS A 429 14.63 -10.15 -28.14
C LYS A 429 15.46 -11.40 -27.95
N PHE A 430 16.55 -11.52 -28.70
CA PHE A 430 17.51 -12.59 -28.57
C PHE A 430 18.56 -12.31 -27.49
N ILE A 431 18.88 -13.31 -26.67
CA ILE A 431 20.00 -13.30 -25.73
C ILE A 431 20.74 -14.63 -25.83
N GLY A 432 22.06 -14.58 -25.90
CA GLY A 432 22.92 -15.74 -25.93
C GLY A 432 23.68 -15.95 -24.62
N ALA A 433 23.97 -17.21 -24.31
CA ALA A 433 24.92 -17.62 -23.28
C ALA A 433 25.79 -18.76 -23.80
N ASP A 434 27.07 -18.77 -23.46
CA ASP A 434 28.01 -19.79 -23.89
C ASP A 434 28.20 -20.93 -22.88
N ASN A 435 27.63 -20.79 -21.69
CA ASN A 435 27.69 -21.78 -20.63
C ASN A 435 26.44 -21.77 -19.74
N GLY A 436 26.26 -22.88 -18.97
CA GLY A 436 25.08 -23.04 -18.12
C GLY A 436 25.03 -22.09 -16.93
N PHE A 437 26.14 -21.61 -16.37
CA PHE A 437 26.15 -20.68 -15.23
C PHE A 437 25.69 -19.29 -15.64
N GLU A 438 26.15 -18.79 -16.77
CA GLU A 438 25.68 -17.53 -17.35
C GLU A 438 24.19 -17.63 -17.68
N ALA A 439 23.78 -18.74 -18.30
CA ALA A 439 22.39 -19.01 -18.60
C ALA A 439 21.48 -18.99 -17.37
N ILE A 440 21.90 -19.60 -16.24
CA ILE A 440 21.16 -19.56 -14.97
C ILE A 440 20.94 -18.11 -14.51
N ASN A 441 21.99 -17.28 -14.54
CA ASN A 441 21.87 -15.88 -14.16
C ASN A 441 20.89 -15.12 -15.06
N ILE A 442 20.96 -15.33 -16.39
CA ILE A 442 20.02 -14.72 -17.35
C ILE A 442 18.58 -15.18 -17.07
N VAL A 443 18.36 -16.46 -16.84
CA VAL A 443 17.04 -17.03 -16.53
C VAL A 443 16.39 -16.31 -15.35
N PHE A 444 17.11 -16.14 -14.23
CA PHE A 444 16.56 -15.52 -13.02
C PHE A 444 16.51 -14.00 -13.03
N THR A 445 17.26 -13.33 -13.91
CA THR A 445 17.25 -11.86 -14.00
C THR A 445 16.37 -11.34 -15.13
N GLN A 446 16.25 -12.09 -16.23
CA GLN A 446 15.58 -11.63 -17.45
C GLN A 446 14.26 -12.35 -17.74
N HIS A 447 14.01 -13.50 -17.09
CA HIS A 447 12.78 -14.29 -17.27
C HIS A 447 12.45 -14.52 -18.76
N PRO A 448 13.28 -15.27 -19.52
CA PRO A 448 13.04 -15.48 -20.95
C PRO A 448 11.73 -16.21 -21.22
N ALA A 449 11.10 -15.90 -22.36
CA ALA A 449 9.87 -16.55 -22.82
C ALA A 449 10.11 -17.98 -23.31
N LEU A 450 11.33 -18.28 -23.78
CA LEU A 450 11.77 -19.58 -24.27
C LEU A 450 13.25 -19.75 -23.98
N ILE A 451 13.63 -20.95 -23.58
CA ILE A 451 15.04 -21.36 -23.47
C ILE A 451 15.30 -22.43 -24.54
N ILE A 452 16.34 -22.22 -25.33
CA ILE A 452 16.89 -23.21 -26.26
C ILE A 452 18.28 -23.56 -25.73
N SER A 453 18.50 -24.82 -25.36
CA SER A 453 19.76 -25.23 -24.72
C SER A 453 20.36 -26.45 -25.39
N SER A 454 21.61 -26.36 -25.78
CA SER A 454 22.41 -27.53 -26.12
C SER A 454 22.67 -28.40 -24.91
N HIS A 455 22.79 -29.73 -25.14
CA HIS A 455 23.16 -30.67 -24.08
C HIS A 455 24.61 -30.51 -23.67
N ASN A 456 25.53 -30.41 -24.65
CA ASN A 456 26.95 -30.32 -24.44
C ASN A 456 27.39 -28.91 -24.12
N LEU A 457 27.34 -28.54 -22.83
CA LEU A 457 27.79 -27.23 -22.34
C LEU A 457 29.03 -27.37 -21.47
N PRO A 458 29.91 -26.35 -21.44
CA PRO A 458 31.06 -26.34 -20.53
C PRO A 458 30.59 -26.27 -19.07
N LEU A 459 31.32 -26.97 -18.20
CA LEU A 459 31.16 -27.00 -16.75
C LEU A 459 29.89 -27.69 -16.21
N MET A 460 28.83 -27.76 -16.96
CA MET A 460 27.61 -28.53 -16.67
C MET A 460 26.91 -28.95 -17.95
N ASN A 461 26.25 -30.10 -17.98
CA ASN A 461 25.45 -30.48 -19.15
C ASN A 461 24.05 -29.89 -19.13
N GLY A 462 23.34 -29.98 -20.27
CA GLY A 462 21.98 -29.42 -20.40
C GLY A 462 20.97 -29.98 -19.40
N VAL A 463 21.04 -31.25 -19.02
CA VAL A 463 20.19 -31.85 -17.97
C VAL A 463 20.47 -31.22 -16.60
N GLN A 464 21.75 -31.00 -16.26
CA GLN A 464 22.14 -30.35 -15.01
C GLN A 464 21.69 -28.88 -14.98
N PHE A 465 21.83 -28.17 -16.11
CA PHE A 465 21.35 -26.81 -16.27
C PHE A 465 19.85 -26.74 -16.00
N VAL A 466 19.04 -27.55 -16.68
CA VAL A 466 17.58 -27.57 -16.51
C VAL A 466 17.20 -27.93 -15.06
N LYS A 467 17.86 -28.95 -14.45
CA LYS A 467 17.65 -29.28 -13.05
C LYS A 467 17.95 -28.11 -12.10
N SER A 468 18.97 -27.31 -12.42
CA SER A 468 19.36 -26.17 -11.58
C SER A 468 18.32 -25.04 -11.61
N ILE A 469 17.69 -24.77 -12.75
CA ILE A 469 16.64 -23.75 -12.86
C ILE A 469 15.30 -24.23 -12.30
N LEU A 470 15.00 -25.54 -12.32
CA LEU A 470 13.76 -26.10 -11.78
C LEU A 470 13.81 -26.35 -10.26
N ARG A 471 14.99 -26.52 -9.65
CA ARG A 471 15.18 -26.76 -8.21
C ARG A 471 15.31 -25.50 -7.36
N GLY A 472 15.39 -24.32 -7.96
CA GLY A 472 15.45 -23.07 -7.21
C GLY A 472 14.12 -22.79 -6.48
N ASP A 473 14.18 -22.02 -5.39
CA ASP A 473 12.98 -21.56 -4.63
C ASP A 473 11.98 -20.75 -5.50
N LYS A 474 12.41 -20.38 -6.70
CA LYS A 474 11.59 -19.67 -7.68
C LYS A 474 11.18 -20.65 -8.78
N LYS A 475 9.90 -21.00 -8.83
CA LYS A 475 9.35 -21.79 -9.94
C LYS A 475 9.55 -21.03 -11.25
N PHE A 476 10.19 -21.70 -12.20
CA PHE A 476 10.42 -21.19 -13.54
C PHE A 476 9.49 -21.91 -14.53
N TYR A 477 8.77 -21.17 -15.35
CA TYR A 477 7.68 -21.69 -16.20
C TYR A 477 7.91 -21.56 -17.70
N ALA A 478 9.07 -21.03 -18.16
CA ALA A 478 9.28 -20.93 -19.58
C ALA A 478 9.54 -22.32 -20.19
N PRO A 479 8.99 -22.58 -21.39
CA PRO A 479 9.28 -23.81 -22.13
C PRO A 479 10.77 -23.91 -22.45
N ILE A 480 11.26 -25.15 -22.56
CA ILE A 480 12.65 -25.48 -22.83
C ILE A 480 12.70 -26.39 -24.05
N ILE A 481 13.49 -26.02 -25.06
CA ILE A 481 13.87 -26.86 -26.19
C ILE A 481 15.30 -27.33 -25.96
N ALA A 482 15.50 -28.64 -25.81
CA ALA A 482 16.82 -29.23 -25.70
C ALA A 482 17.36 -29.62 -27.07
N ILE A 483 18.63 -29.30 -27.36
CA ILE A 483 19.33 -29.72 -28.57
C ILE A 483 20.39 -30.76 -28.18
N VAL A 484 20.30 -31.94 -28.75
CA VAL A 484 21.17 -33.09 -28.47
C VAL A 484 21.91 -33.56 -29.73
N GLU A 485 23.06 -34.19 -29.57
CA GLU A 485 23.87 -34.70 -30.67
C GLU A 485 23.62 -36.18 -30.96
N SER A 486 23.07 -36.92 -29.99
CA SER A 486 22.82 -38.36 -30.11
C SER A 486 21.41 -38.74 -29.76
N ASN A 487 20.88 -39.78 -30.41
CA ASN A 487 19.59 -40.37 -30.07
C ASN A 487 19.75 -41.44 -28.97
N ASP A 488 20.37 -41.04 -27.83
CA ASP A 488 20.51 -41.91 -26.67
C ASP A 488 19.21 -41.94 -25.88
N GLU A 489 18.54 -43.07 -25.83
CA GLU A 489 17.28 -43.24 -25.10
C GLU A 489 17.39 -42.89 -23.62
N SER A 490 18.52 -43.12 -23.00
CA SER A 490 18.75 -42.79 -21.58
C SER A 490 18.83 -41.28 -21.36
N LEU A 491 19.42 -40.55 -22.30
CA LEU A 491 19.49 -39.10 -22.29
C LEU A 491 18.12 -38.46 -22.51
N ILE A 492 17.37 -38.96 -23.52
CA ILE A 492 16.00 -38.49 -23.82
C ILE A 492 15.09 -38.70 -22.61
N LYS A 493 15.15 -39.90 -21.99
CA LYS A 493 14.41 -40.21 -20.79
C LYS A 493 14.74 -39.24 -19.65
N SER A 494 15.99 -38.90 -19.46
CA SER A 494 16.46 -37.95 -18.44
C SER A 494 15.86 -36.56 -18.65
N TYR A 495 15.70 -36.09 -19.87
CA TYR A 495 15.03 -34.82 -20.18
C TYR A 495 13.50 -34.90 -19.93
N HIS A 496 12.85 -35.98 -20.32
CA HIS A 496 11.42 -36.18 -20.08
C HIS A 496 11.09 -36.25 -18.57
N GLU A 497 11.93 -36.91 -17.76
CA GLU A 497 11.77 -36.99 -16.31
C GLU A 497 11.82 -35.62 -15.61
N ILE A 498 12.51 -34.65 -16.20
CA ILE A 498 12.60 -33.27 -15.69
C ILE A 498 11.59 -32.32 -16.38
N GLY A 499 10.68 -32.84 -17.20
CA GLY A 499 9.60 -32.08 -17.81
C GLY A 499 9.91 -31.39 -19.14
N VAL A 500 11.08 -31.61 -19.75
CA VAL A 500 11.41 -31.11 -21.08
C VAL A 500 10.72 -31.98 -22.12
N LYS A 501 9.82 -31.40 -22.90
CA LYS A 501 9.01 -32.11 -23.91
C LYS A 501 9.61 -32.01 -25.30
N SER A 502 10.23 -30.87 -25.64
CA SER A 502 10.82 -30.60 -26.96
C SER A 502 12.30 -30.94 -26.99
N ILE A 503 12.68 -31.95 -27.75
CA ILE A 503 14.07 -32.37 -27.93
C ILE A 503 14.36 -32.41 -29.43
N LEU A 504 15.40 -31.72 -29.87
CA LEU A 504 15.85 -31.65 -31.23
C LEU A 504 17.25 -32.24 -31.39
N TYR A 505 17.53 -32.79 -32.57
CA TYR A 505 18.81 -33.44 -32.90
C TYR A 505 19.67 -32.55 -33.77
N LYS A 506 20.98 -32.53 -33.55
CA LYS A 506 21.92 -31.92 -34.48
C LYS A 506 22.20 -32.86 -35.67
N PRO A 507 22.27 -32.37 -36.91
CA PRO A 507 21.99 -30.97 -37.34
C PRO A 507 20.50 -30.63 -37.21
N VAL A 508 20.19 -29.46 -36.70
CA VAL A 508 18.80 -29.04 -36.44
C VAL A 508 18.06 -28.80 -37.76
N ASP A 509 16.98 -29.54 -37.98
CA ASP A 509 16.06 -29.28 -39.11
C ASP A 509 15.32 -27.96 -38.91
N GLN A 510 15.40 -27.04 -39.85
CA GLN A 510 14.84 -25.69 -39.75
C GLN A 510 13.32 -25.70 -39.64
N ASN A 511 12.61 -26.57 -40.35
CA ASN A 511 11.16 -26.62 -40.33
C ASN A 511 10.64 -27.16 -38.98
N LEU A 512 11.29 -28.23 -38.48
CA LEU A 512 10.96 -28.80 -37.18
C LEU A 512 11.27 -27.80 -36.08
N PHE A 513 12.38 -27.09 -36.17
CA PHE A 513 12.80 -26.08 -35.22
C PHE A 513 11.79 -24.93 -35.13
N TYR A 514 11.35 -24.41 -36.27
CA TYR A 514 10.31 -23.38 -36.34
C TYR A 514 9.01 -23.85 -35.69
N LYS A 515 8.60 -25.08 -36.00
CA LYS A 515 7.39 -25.68 -35.42
C LYS A 515 7.47 -25.79 -33.90
N GLU A 516 8.60 -26.27 -33.37
CA GLU A 516 8.81 -26.40 -31.92
C GLU A 516 8.89 -25.03 -31.21
N ILE A 517 9.56 -24.03 -31.80
CA ILE A 517 9.59 -22.66 -31.29
C ILE A 517 8.16 -22.09 -31.22
N THR A 518 7.41 -22.19 -32.32
CA THR A 518 6.05 -21.65 -32.41
C THR A 518 5.13 -22.34 -31.38
N HIS A 519 5.22 -23.67 -31.25
CA HIS A 519 4.46 -24.43 -30.27
C HIS A 519 4.84 -24.09 -28.82
N ALA A 520 6.10 -23.80 -28.56
CA ALA A 520 6.59 -23.43 -27.23
C ALA A 520 6.23 -22.00 -26.83
N LEU A 521 6.05 -21.09 -27.79
CA LEU A 521 5.75 -19.69 -27.54
C LEU A 521 4.25 -19.37 -27.51
N ASN A 522 3.41 -20.23 -28.11
CA ASN A 522 1.94 -20.17 -28.07
C ASN A 522 1.38 -21.03 -26.93
#